data_7baed4b6335170b0638854c582906c31
#
_entry.id   7baed4b6335170b0638854c582906c31
#
_cell.length_a   1.000
_cell.length_b   1.000
_cell.length_c   1.000
_cell.angle_alpha   90.00
_cell.angle_beta   90.00
_cell.angle_gamma   90.00
#
_symmetry.space_group_name_H-M   'P 1'
#
loop_
_entity.id
_entity.type
_entity.pdbx_description
1 polymer ?
#
loop_
_entity_poly.entity_id
_entity_poly.type
_entity_poly.pdbx_seq_one_letter_code
_entity_poly.pdbx_strand_id
1 'polypeptide(L)'
;MDIVVKIGFWKRAVAIFIDFILLKSAVNISLFPLKRNLDFGQLRLFDALTGVNSQQAKELTFYLILYCLVGLILSLIYFTYFHGSTGQTPGKSFLRMKVIQVSGDPINYKIAFIRWLGYFVSEIAMCLGFFWVAFDKNKQGWHDKIAGTYVVKKGRTL
;
A
#
# COMPACT_ATOMS: atom_id res chain seq x y z
N MET A 1 -15.19 -14.69 25.49
CA MET A 1 -13.88 -14.31 24.93
C MET A 1 -13.90 -14.76 23.50
N ASP A 2 -14.18 -13.82 22.56
CA ASP A 2 -14.32 -14.15 21.15
C ASP A 2 -12.98 -14.60 20.61
N ILE A 3 -12.94 -15.76 19.98
CA ILE A 3 -11.72 -16.31 19.37
C ILE A 3 -11.36 -15.44 18.18
N VAL A 4 -10.39 -14.54 18.37
CA VAL A 4 -9.88 -13.65 17.31
C VAL A 4 -9.05 -14.47 16.34
N VAL A 5 -9.60 -14.80 15.18
CA VAL A 5 -8.90 -15.55 14.13
C VAL A 5 -7.95 -14.61 13.37
N LYS A 6 -6.65 -14.74 13.61
CA LYS A 6 -5.60 -13.99 12.91
C LYS A 6 -5.44 -14.48 11.48
N ILE A 7 -5.32 -13.56 10.54
CA ILE A 7 -5.23 -13.84 9.09
C ILE A 7 -3.78 -14.09 8.68
N GLY A 8 -3.55 -15.19 7.96
CA GLY A 8 -2.26 -15.55 7.41
C GLY A 8 -1.86 -14.76 6.16
N PHE A 9 -0.65 -15.03 5.65
CA PHE A 9 0.01 -14.32 4.56
C PHE A 9 -0.82 -14.27 3.26
N TRP A 10 -1.29 -15.39 2.72
CA TRP A 10 -1.91 -15.46 1.39
C TRP A 10 -3.14 -14.55 1.23
N LYS A 11 -4.04 -14.56 2.22
CA LYS A 11 -5.22 -13.69 2.16
C LYS A 11 -4.84 -12.21 2.20
N ARG A 12 -3.80 -11.84 2.94
CA ARG A 12 -3.29 -10.47 2.99
C ARG A 12 -2.63 -10.07 1.67
N ALA A 13 -1.87 -10.98 1.04
CA ALA A 13 -1.25 -10.76 -0.25
C ALA A 13 -2.31 -10.45 -1.34
N VAL A 14 -3.38 -11.23 -1.39
CA VAL A 14 -4.50 -10.96 -2.31
C VAL A 14 -5.16 -9.60 -2.02
N ALA A 15 -5.39 -9.25 -0.75
CA ALA A 15 -5.95 -7.94 -0.40
C ALA A 15 -5.04 -6.78 -0.84
N ILE A 16 -3.74 -6.88 -0.58
CA ILE A 16 -2.74 -5.88 -0.99
C ILE A 16 -2.71 -5.76 -2.51
N PHE A 17 -2.80 -6.87 -3.23
CA PHE A 17 -2.84 -6.86 -4.70
C PHE A 17 -4.07 -6.12 -5.25
N ILE A 18 -5.25 -6.33 -4.67
CA ILE A 18 -6.47 -5.57 -5.02
C ILE A 18 -6.27 -4.08 -4.74
N ASP A 19 -5.78 -3.73 -3.54
CA ASP A 19 -5.53 -2.34 -3.16
C ASP A 19 -4.49 -1.68 -4.09
N PHE A 20 -3.45 -2.42 -4.51
CA PHE A 20 -2.44 -1.95 -5.45
C PHE A 20 -3.02 -1.64 -6.84
N ILE A 21 -3.90 -2.51 -7.37
CA ILE A 21 -4.60 -2.26 -8.64
C ILE A 21 -5.43 -0.99 -8.55
N LEU A 22 -6.19 -0.80 -7.46
CA LEU A 22 -7.01 0.39 -7.25
C LEU A 22 -6.18 1.66 -7.20
N LEU A 23 -5.09 1.66 -6.42
CA LEU A 23 -4.18 2.80 -6.32
C LEU A 23 -3.49 3.11 -7.65
N LYS A 24 -2.97 2.09 -8.34
CA LYS A 24 -2.33 2.25 -9.64
C LYS A 24 -3.31 2.83 -10.68
N SER A 25 -4.56 2.38 -10.66
CA SER A 25 -5.61 2.93 -11.53
C SER A 25 -5.90 4.39 -11.21
N ALA A 26 -5.99 4.76 -9.93
CA ALA A 26 -6.21 6.14 -9.51
C ALA A 26 -5.06 7.07 -9.94
N VAL A 27 -3.80 6.65 -9.77
CA VAL A 27 -2.63 7.42 -10.23
C VAL A 27 -2.65 7.59 -11.75
N ASN A 28 -2.93 6.52 -12.50
CA ASN A 28 -2.99 6.58 -13.95
C ASN A 28 -4.10 7.51 -14.45
N ILE A 29 -5.28 7.47 -13.83
CA ILE A 29 -6.39 8.36 -14.17
C ILE A 29 -6.02 9.83 -13.88
N SER A 30 -5.40 10.10 -12.73
CA SER A 30 -4.99 11.45 -12.33
C SER A 30 -3.96 12.04 -13.28
N LEU A 31 -3.05 11.23 -13.82
CA LEU A 31 -1.97 11.66 -14.71
C LEU A 31 -2.28 11.43 -16.19
N PHE A 32 -3.46 10.92 -16.53
CA PHE A 32 -3.84 10.66 -17.91
C PHE A 32 -3.72 11.87 -18.84
N PRO A 33 -4.18 13.08 -18.47
CA PRO A 33 -4.04 14.26 -19.33
C PRO A 33 -2.59 14.61 -19.64
N LEU A 34 -1.70 14.48 -18.65
CA LEU A 34 -0.28 14.76 -18.84
C LEU A 34 0.37 13.69 -19.73
N LYS A 35 0.08 12.41 -19.48
CA LYS A 35 0.60 11.30 -20.26
C LYS A 35 0.25 11.39 -21.74
N ARG A 36 -0.97 11.87 -22.07
CA ARG A 36 -1.44 12.00 -23.45
C ARG A 36 -0.62 13.00 -24.27
N ASN A 37 -0.05 14.02 -23.61
CA ASN A 37 0.73 15.08 -24.26
C ASN A 37 2.21 14.73 -24.38
N LEU A 38 2.66 13.64 -23.78
CA LEU A 38 4.04 13.19 -23.81
C LEU A 38 4.20 12.08 -24.85
N ASP A 39 5.12 12.28 -25.80
CA ASP A 39 5.46 11.25 -26.78
C ASP A 39 6.46 10.24 -26.17
N PHE A 40 5.95 9.14 -25.68
CA PHE A 40 6.77 8.03 -25.15
C PHE A 40 7.21 7.03 -26.23
N GLY A 41 6.90 7.28 -27.51
CA GLY A 41 6.99 6.26 -28.57
C GLY A 41 8.39 5.73 -28.86
N GLN A 42 9.46 6.40 -28.41
CA GLN A 42 10.84 5.98 -28.67
C GLN A 42 11.73 5.98 -27.41
N LEU A 43 11.21 6.35 -26.25
CA LEU A 43 12.01 6.45 -25.03
C LEU A 43 12.22 5.09 -24.36
N ARG A 44 13.46 4.65 -24.32
CA ARG A 44 13.88 3.54 -23.47
C ARG A 44 14.15 4.08 -22.06
N LEU A 45 13.75 3.34 -21.05
CA LEU A 45 14.04 3.66 -19.64
C LEU A 45 15.54 3.90 -19.40
N PHE A 46 16.37 3.24 -20.20
CA PHE A 46 17.83 3.38 -20.21
C PHE A 46 18.28 4.81 -20.57
N ASP A 47 17.62 5.47 -21.53
CA ASP A 47 18.00 6.83 -21.98
C ASP A 47 17.69 7.87 -20.89
N ALA A 48 16.64 7.64 -20.09
CA ALA A 48 16.32 8.46 -18.93
C ALA A 48 17.30 8.27 -17.77
N LEU A 49 17.84 7.07 -17.59
CA LEU A 49 18.76 6.72 -16.50
C LEU A 49 20.21 7.10 -16.81
N THR A 50 20.61 7.10 -18.09
CA THR A 50 22.01 7.41 -18.52
C THR A 50 22.29 8.89 -18.69
N GLY A 51 21.31 9.77 -18.41
CA GLY A 51 21.52 11.21 -18.48
C GLY A 51 21.77 11.75 -19.90
N VAL A 52 21.35 11.02 -20.94
CA VAL A 52 21.36 11.55 -22.31
C VAL A 52 20.53 12.82 -22.32
N ASN A 53 21.17 13.94 -22.66
CA ASN A 53 20.65 15.32 -22.59
C ASN A 53 19.57 15.60 -23.65
N SER A 54 18.70 14.65 -23.95
CA SER A 54 17.55 14.86 -24.80
C SER A 54 16.42 15.53 -23.99
N GLN A 55 15.72 16.45 -24.59
CA GLN A 55 14.52 17.09 -23.99
C GLN A 55 13.49 16.02 -23.55
N GLN A 56 13.34 14.99 -24.34
CA GLN A 56 12.46 13.85 -24.07
C GLN A 56 12.85 13.07 -22.77
N ALA A 57 14.15 12.88 -22.52
CA ALA A 57 14.61 12.23 -21.28
C ALA A 57 14.26 13.06 -20.04
N LYS A 58 14.36 14.39 -20.12
CA LYS A 58 13.95 15.30 -19.03
C LYS A 58 12.45 15.23 -18.76
N GLU A 59 11.64 15.21 -19.82
CA GLU A 59 10.17 15.08 -19.71
C GLU A 59 9.76 13.75 -19.08
N LEU A 60 10.41 12.65 -19.49
CA LEU A 60 10.15 11.33 -18.89
C LEU A 60 10.56 11.31 -17.41
N THR A 61 11.72 11.86 -17.08
CA THR A 61 12.18 11.92 -15.68
C THR A 61 11.22 12.74 -14.82
N PHE A 62 10.78 13.90 -15.32
CA PHE A 62 9.77 14.72 -14.63
C PHE A 62 8.46 13.96 -14.44
N TYR A 63 7.98 13.26 -15.47
CA TYR A 63 6.76 12.45 -15.38
C TYR A 63 6.91 11.33 -14.33
N LEU A 64 8.05 10.63 -14.30
CA LEU A 64 8.30 9.56 -13.34
C LEU A 64 8.32 10.09 -11.90
N ILE A 65 8.99 11.23 -11.67
CA ILE A 65 8.99 11.88 -10.35
C ILE A 65 7.58 12.25 -9.93
N LEU A 66 6.81 12.87 -10.83
CA LEU A 66 5.44 13.26 -10.56
C LEU A 66 4.55 12.03 -10.28
N TYR A 67 4.72 10.95 -11.05
CA TYR A 67 4.02 9.68 -10.86
C TYR A 67 4.31 9.10 -9.46
N CYS A 68 5.56 9.10 -9.03
CA CYS A 68 5.95 8.65 -7.69
C CYS A 68 5.35 9.54 -6.59
N LEU A 69 5.40 10.87 -6.76
CA LEU A 69 4.85 11.81 -5.78
C LEU A 69 3.33 11.68 -5.64
N VAL A 70 2.61 11.63 -6.76
CA VAL A 70 1.15 11.43 -6.74
C VAL A 70 0.79 10.09 -6.15
N GLY A 71 1.53 9.02 -6.49
CA GLY A 71 1.35 7.69 -5.93
C GLY A 71 1.57 7.67 -4.41
N LEU A 72 2.62 8.34 -3.92
CA LEU A 72 2.92 8.48 -2.50
C LEU A 72 1.77 9.19 -1.75
N ILE A 73 1.32 10.33 -2.26
CA ILE A 73 0.24 11.13 -1.64
C ILE A 73 -1.07 10.33 -1.63
N LEU A 74 -1.43 9.72 -2.76
CA LEU A 74 -2.66 8.91 -2.85
C LEU A 74 -2.59 7.69 -1.94
N SER A 75 -1.45 7.01 -1.83
CA SER A 75 -1.29 5.88 -0.92
C SER A 75 -1.40 6.29 0.55
N LEU A 76 -0.81 7.43 0.92
CA LEU A 76 -0.92 8.00 2.27
C LEU A 76 -2.39 8.24 2.63
N ILE A 77 -3.12 8.98 1.77
CA ILE A 77 -4.53 9.30 2.00
C ILE A 77 -5.36 8.02 2.05
N TYR A 78 -5.18 7.14 1.08
CA TYR A 78 -5.92 5.88 0.96
C TYR A 78 -5.76 4.98 2.19
N PHE A 79 -4.52 4.63 2.54
CA PHE A 79 -4.29 3.71 3.66
C PHE A 79 -4.63 4.34 5.01
N THR A 80 -4.29 5.62 5.22
CA THR A 80 -4.59 6.31 6.48
C THR A 80 -6.09 6.47 6.67
N TYR A 81 -6.81 6.91 5.64
CA TYR A 81 -8.25 7.09 5.70
C TYR A 81 -9.00 5.77 5.93
N PHE A 82 -8.78 4.77 5.08
CA PHE A 82 -9.52 3.51 5.18
C PHE A 82 -9.19 2.71 6.45
N HIS A 83 -7.94 2.69 6.87
CA HIS A 83 -7.58 2.03 8.12
C HIS A 83 -8.10 2.83 9.32
N GLY A 84 -7.95 4.15 9.32
CA GLY A 84 -8.36 5.00 10.46
C GLY A 84 -9.87 5.08 10.66
N SER A 85 -10.65 5.02 9.57
CA SER A 85 -12.12 5.13 9.64
C SER A 85 -12.80 3.80 9.92
N THR A 86 -12.42 2.74 9.22
CA THR A 86 -13.13 1.44 9.25
C THR A 86 -12.26 0.28 9.74
N GLY A 87 -10.94 0.48 9.80
CA GLY A 87 -9.97 -0.59 10.02
C GLY A 87 -9.78 -1.50 8.80
N GLN A 88 -10.33 -1.12 7.64
CA GLN A 88 -10.34 -1.98 6.45
C GLN A 88 -10.05 -1.15 5.20
N THR A 89 -9.17 -1.63 4.32
CA THR A 89 -9.11 -1.16 2.94
C THR A 89 -10.16 -1.89 2.09
N PRO A 90 -10.53 -1.38 0.91
CA PRO A 90 -11.39 -2.09 -0.03
C PRO A 90 -10.97 -3.54 -0.29
N GLY A 91 -9.67 -3.80 -0.54
CA GLY A 91 -9.16 -5.16 -0.72
C GLY A 91 -9.33 -6.04 0.52
N LYS A 92 -9.09 -5.48 1.73
CA LYS A 92 -9.34 -6.20 2.99
C LYS A 92 -10.83 -6.41 3.27
N SER A 93 -11.67 -5.44 2.94
CA SER A 93 -13.12 -5.55 3.10
C SER A 93 -13.69 -6.66 2.23
N PHE A 94 -13.23 -6.77 0.98
CA PHE A 94 -13.63 -7.84 0.06
C PHE A 94 -13.35 -9.24 0.63
N LEU A 95 -12.23 -9.41 1.32
CA LEU A 95 -11.84 -10.68 1.95
C LEU A 95 -12.29 -10.81 3.42
N ARG A 96 -13.19 -9.93 3.88
CA ARG A 96 -13.73 -9.89 5.26
C ARG A 96 -12.62 -9.87 6.32
N MET A 97 -11.63 -8.98 6.12
CA MET A 97 -10.54 -8.78 7.06
C MET A 97 -10.62 -7.38 7.68
N LYS A 98 -10.24 -7.26 8.94
CA LYS A 98 -10.18 -6.00 9.68
C LYS A 98 -8.86 -5.89 10.42
N VAL A 99 -8.33 -4.68 10.50
CA VAL A 99 -7.18 -4.34 11.33
C VAL A 99 -7.68 -3.83 12.67
N ILE A 100 -7.11 -4.35 13.74
CA ILE A 100 -7.38 -3.94 15.13
C ILE A 100 -6.07 -3.73 15.87
N GLN A 101 -6.09 -3.02 16.98
CA GLN A 101 -4.94 -2.93 17.88
C GLN A 101 -4.69 -4.27 18.60
N VAL A 102 -3.50 -4.45 19.14
CA VAL A 102 -3.16 -5.63 19.97
C VAL A 102 -4.05 -5.72 21.21
N SER A 103 -4.53 -4.58 21.73
CA SER A 103 -5.52 -4.50 22.82
C SER A 103 -6.91 -5.02 22.44
N GLY A 104 -7.20 -5.17 21.14
CA GLY A 104 -8.54 -5.51 20.62
C GLY A 104 -9.35 -4.29 20.15
N ASP A 105 -8.91 -3.09 20.48
CA ASP A 105 -9.59 -1.85 20.13
C ASP A 105 -9.54 -1.55 18.62
N PRO A 106 -10.47 -0.73 18.10
CA PRO A 106 -10.37 -0.19 16.75
C PRO A 106 -9.09 0.64 16.58
N ILE A 107 -8.51 0.64 15.38
CA ILE A 107 -7.40 1.53 15.09
C ILE A 107 -7.91 2.95 14.80
N ASN A 108 -7.08 3.94 15.12
CA ASN A 108 -7.31 5.35 14.83
C ASN A 108 -6.39 5.83 13.69
N TYR A 109 -6.59 7.07 13.24
CA TYR A 109 -5.80 7.66 12.15
C TYR A 109 -4.30 7.74 12.45
N LYS A 110 -3.91 7.99 13.71
CA LYS A 110 -2.50 8.02 14.13
C LYS A 110 -1.83 6.66 13.94
N ILE A 111 -2.49 5.59 14.39
CA ILE A 111 -1.98 4.21 14.23
C ILE A 111 -1.98 3.81 12.76
N ALA A 112 -3.01 4.21 12.00
CA ALA A 112 -3.08 3.98 10.56
C ALA A 112 -1.92 4.65 9.81
N PHE A 113 -1.55 5.87 10.19
CA PHE A 113 -0.40 6.59 9.64
C PHE A 113 0.94 5.90 9.98
N ILE A 114 1.15 5.52 11.26
CA ILE A 114 2.34 4.77 11.68
C ILE A 114 2.45 3.46 10.91
N ARG A 115 1.34 2.79 10.67
CA ARG A 115 1.27 1.57 9.88
C ARG A 115 1.67 1.80 8.42
N TRP A 116 1.22 2.91 7.83
CA TRP A 116 1.62 3.29 6.48
C TRP A 116 3.12 3.56 6.38
N LEU A 117 3.73 4.27 7.36
CA LEU A 117 5.19 4.41 7.45
C LEU A 117 5.88 3.04 7.55
N GLY A 118 5.32 2.10 8.30
CA GLY A 118 5.81 0.74 8.42
C GLY A 118 5.79 -0.04 7.08
N TYR A 119 4.97 0.34 6.11
CA TYR A 119 5.01 -0.25 4.76
C TYR A 119 6.31 0.10 4.05
N PHE A 120 6.81 1.35 4.16
CA PHE A 120 8.12 1.73 3.60
C PHE A 120 9.25 0.91 4.20
N VAL A 121 9.26 0.73 5.52
CA VAL A 121 10.25 -0.12 6.19
C VAL A 121 10.21 -1.55 5.66
N SER A 122 9.01 -2.08 5.43
CA SER A 122 8.81 -3.42 4.89
C SER A 122 9.22 -3.54 3.43
N GLU A 123 9.07 -2.47 2.65
CA GLU A 123 9.37 -2.41 1.21
C GLU A 123 10.87 -2.23 0.96
N ILE A 124 11.54 -1.32 1.69
CA ILE A 124 13.00 -1.08 1.59
C ILE A 124 13.78 -2.37 1.85
N ALA A 125 13.31 -3.21 2.77
CA ALA A 125 13.89 -4.52 3.04
C ALA A 125 13.45 -5.59 2.00
N MET A 126 13.34 -5.25 0.73
CA MET A 126 12.94 -6.15 -0.36
C MET A 126 11.64 -6.92 -0.07
N CYS A 127 10.65 -6.24 0.51
CA CYS A 127 9.36 -6.78 0.92
C CYS A 127 9.42 -7.87 2.03
N LEU A 128 10.59 -8.12 2.63
CA LEU A 128 10.74 -9.12 3.70
C LEU A 128 9.78 -8.87 4.86
N GLY A 129 9.49 -7.60 5.18
CA GLY A 129 8.54 -7.25 6.22
C GLY A 129 7.12 -7.73 5.97
N PHE A 130 6.71 -7.88 4.70
CA PHE A 130 5.42 -8.46 4.33
C PHE A 130 5.47 -9.99 4.39
N PHE A 131 6.54 -10.61 3.88
CA PHE A 131 6.73 -12.06 3.93
C PHE A 131 6.85 -12.59 5.36
N TRP A 132 7.34 -11.76 6.30
CA TRP A 132 7.49 -12.11 7.71
C TRP A 132 6.20 -12.65 8.34
N VAL A 133 5.03 -12.21 7.86
CA VAL A 133 3.72 -12.72 8.31
C VAL A 133 3.60 -14.25 8.21
N ALA A 134 4.28 -14.89 7.23
CA ALA A 134 4.22 -16.33 7.04
C ALA A 134 4.91 -17.10 8.17
N PHE A 135 5.97 -16.52 8.72
CA PHE A 135 6.83 -17.15 9.73
C PHE A 135 6.49 -16.70 11.16
N ASP A 136 5.87 -15.54 11.32
CA ASP A 136 5.59 -14.99 12.65
C ASP A 136 4.48 -15.76 13.37
N LYS A 137 4.72 -16.14 14.63
CA LYS A 137 3.76 -16.86 15.49
C LYS A 137 2.44 -16.08 15.65
N ASN A 138 2.52 -14.75 15.68
CA ASN A 138 1.38 -13.87 15.81
C ASN A 138 0.79 -13.46 14.46
N LYS A 139 1.33 -13.94 13.33
CA LYS A 139 0.95 -13.55 11.97
C LYS A 139 0.98 -12.04 11.76
N GLN A 140 2.05 -11.38 12.26
CA GLN A 140 2.31 -9.96 12.11
C GLN A 140 3.45 -9.71 11.12
N GLY A 141 3.24 -8.76 10.19
CA GLY A 141 4.32 -8.17 9.42
C GLY A 141 5.06 -7.11 10.24
N TRP A 142 6.16 -6.58 9.72
CA TRP A 142 6.91 -5.53 10.42
C TRP A 142 6.07 -4.27 10.61
N HIS A 143 5.29 -3.86 9.61
CA HIS A 143 4.35 -2.76 9.71
C HIS A 143 3.25 -2.99 10.76
N ASP A 144 2.84 -4.26 10.99
CA ASP A 144 1.89 -4.60 12.06
C ASP A 144 2.54 -4.46 13.45
N LYS A 145 3.80 -4.92 13.58
CA LYS A 145 4.57 -4.83 14.85
C LYS A 145 4.87 -3.39 15.23
N ILE A 146 5.33 -2.57 14.26
CA ILE A 146 5.61 -1.14 14.44
C ILE A 146 4.36 -0.39 14.91
N ALA A 147 3.21 -0.70 14.33
CA ALA A 147 1.95 -0.04 14.66
C ALA A 147 1.16 -0.69 15.82
N GLY A 148 1.64 -1.80 16.39
CA GLY A 148 0.94 -2.53 17.46
C GLY A 148 -0.45 -3.05 17.03
N THR A 149 -0.53 -3.69 15.85
CA THR A 149 -1.82 -4.10 15.26
C THR A 149 -1.84 -5.56 14.85
N TYR A 150 -3.06 -6.12 14.72
CA TYR A 150 -3.34 -7.42 14.12
C TYR A 150 -4.29 -7.28 12.93
N VAL A 151 -4.19 -8.21 11.98
CA VAL A 151 -5.22 -8.40 10.95
C VAL A 151 -6.02 -9.65 11.28
N VAL A 152 -7.31 -9.46 11.47
CA VAL A 152 -8.23 -10.49 11.94
C VAL A 152 -9.38 -10.70 10.96
N LYS A 153 -10.04 -11.84 11.04
CA LYS A 153 -11.27 -12.08 10.30
C LYS A 153 -12.38 -11.23 10.91
N LYS A 154 -13.10 -10.48 10.08
CA LYS A 154 -14.30 -9.75 10.53
C LYS A 154 -15.36 -10.77 10.94
N GLY A 155 -15.75 -10.78 12.23
CA GLY A 155 -16.85 -11.59 12.72
C GLY A 155 -18.15 -11.26 11.98
N ARG A 156 -19.07 -12.22 11.80
CA ARG A 156 -20.47 -11.90 11.51
C ARG A 156 -21.01 -11.20 12.77
N THR A 157 -21.25 -9.91 12.69
CA THR A 157 -22.27 -9.32 13.57
C THR A 157 -23.60 -9.98 13.17
N LEU A 158 -24.12 -10.80 14.07
CA LEU A 158 -25.49 -11.29 13.99
C LEU A 158 -26.42 -10.11 14.11
#